data_6af48b819263ffc7873a20e502ae14fb
#
_entry.id   6af48b819263ffc7873a20e502ae14fb
#
_cell.length_a   1.000
_cell.length_b   1.000
_cell.length_c   1.000
_cell.angle_alpha   90.00
_cell.angle_beta   90.00
_cell.angle_gamma   90.00
#
_symmetry.space_group_name_H-M   'P 1'
#
loop_
_entity.id
_entity.type
_entity.pdbx_description
1 polymer ?
#
loop_
_entity_poly.entity_id
_entity_poly.type
_entity_poly.pdbx_seq_one_letter_code
_entity_poly.pdbx_strand_id
1 'polypeptide(L)'
;MSLAHSFGDVVLVPFPFTDQSGLKKRPAVIVSGSAYNASRRDLVIMAITSQVRQPLGYADAFVTDWQAAGLIKPSVLKPVFTTIEQRLVVRTMGKLSVGDLRSLRQAIAQTIG
;
A
#
# COMPACT_ATOMS: atom_id res chain seq x y z
N MET A 1 -12.81 -7.85 -18.74
CA MET A 1 -11.47 -7.25 -18.85
C MET A 1 -10.94 -6.97 -17.47
N SER A 2 -9.79 -7.51 -17.15
CA SER A 2 -9.18 -7.26 -15.85
C SER A 2 -8.59 -5.86 -15.82
N LEU A 3 -8.79 -5.18 -14.70
CA LEU A 3 -8.14 -3.90 -14.47
C LEU A 3 -6.68 -4.15 -14.13
N ALA A 4 -5.80 -3.43 -14.82
CA ALA A 4 -4.37 -3.53 -14.53
C ALA A 4 -4.10 -2.84 -13.19
N HIS A 5 -3.39 -3.52 -12.32
CA HIS A 5 -2.89 -2.93 -11.08
C HIS A 5 -1.56 -2.26 -11.35
N SER A 6 -1.38 -1.08 -10.79
CA SER A 6 -0.20 -0.26 -11.04
C SER A 6 0.48 0.13 -9.74
N PHE A 7 1.79 0.36 -9.82
CA PHE A 7 2.56 0.91 -8.73
C PHE A 7 1.88 2.19 -8.22
N GLY A 8 1.67 2.26 -6.90
CA GLY A 8 1.04 3.43 -6.30
C GLY A 8 -0.47 3.36 -6.18
N ASP A 9 -1.11 2.33 -6.74
CA ASP A 9 -2.54 2.13 -6.51
C ASP A 9 -2.76 1.77 -5.05
N VAL A 10 -3.81 2.35 -4.45
CA VAL A 10 -4.23 2.04 -3.09
C VAL A 10 -5.39 1.07 -3.18
N VAL A 11 -5.23 -0.07 -2.54
CA VAL A 11 -6.19 -1.19 -2.61
C VAL A 11 -6.62 -1.61 -1.22
N LEU A 12 -7.81 -2.19 -1.13
CA LEU A 12 -8.31 -2.79 0.10
C LEU A 12 -8.07 -4.29 0.01
N VAL A 13 -7.36 -4.84 0.98
CA VAL A 13 -6.94 -6.23 0.96
C VAL A 13 -7.04 -6.84 2.36
N PRO A 14 -7.17 -8.17 2.46
CA PRO A 14 -7.00 -8.86 3.75
C PRO A 14 -5.51 -8.92 4.08
N PHE A 15 -5.01 -7.89 4.74
CA PHE A 15 -3.58 -7.78 5.03
C PHE A 15 -3.23 -8.67 6.22
N PRO A 16 -2.21 -9.52 6.08
CA PRO A 16 -1.83 -10.47 7.12
C PRO A 16 -0.99 -9.80 8.21
N PHE A 17 -1.57 -8.88 8.96
CA PHE A 17 -0.93 -8.38 10.15
C PHE A 17 -0.96 -9.45 11.25
N THR A 18 -0.19 -9.23 12.30
CA THR A 18 -0.09 -10.14 13.43
C THR A 18 -1.34 -10.18 14.31
N ASP A 19 -2.43 -9.71 13.81
CA ASP A 19 -3.71 -9.69 14.49
C ASP A 19 -4.25 -11.12 14.58
N GLN A 20 -4.47 -11.60 15.78
CA GLN A 20 -4.93 -12.96 16.02
C GLN A 20 -6.43 -13.14 15.80
N SER A 21 -7.15 -12.06 15.60
CA SER A 21 -8.60 -12.14 15.39
C SER A 21 -8.98 -12.47 13.95
N GLY A 22 -8.00 -12.80 13.11
CA GLY A 22 -8.22 -13.11 11.71
C GLY A 22 -7.77 -12.00 10.80
N LEU A 23 -8.07 -12.15 9.52
CA LEU A 23 -7.64 -11.19 8.50
C LEU A 23 -8.63 -10.04 8.43
N LYS A 24 -8.18 -8.86 8.79
CA LYS A 24 -8.96 -7.64 8.60
C LYS A 24 -8.64 -7.06 7.24
N LYS A 25 -9.64 -6.47 6.62
CA LYS A 25 -9.43 -5.72 5.38
C LYS A 25 -8.81 -4.38 5.72
N ARG A 26 -7.68 -4.11 5.08
CA ARG A 26 -6.91 -2.89 5.34
C ARG A 26 -6.44 -2.29 4.03
N PRO A 27 -6.22 -0.99 4.01
CA PRO A 27 -5.62 -0.37 2.83
C PRO A 27 -4.15 -0.74 2.76
N ALA A 28 -3.67 -0.87 1.53
CA ALA A 28 -2.27 -1.10 1.22
C ALA A 28 -1.97 -0.43 -0.11
N VAL A 29 -0.70 -0.18 -0.37
CA VAL A 29 -0.28 0.39 -1.64
C VAL A 29 0.48 -0.66 -2.44
N ILE A 30 0.21 -0.72 -3.74
CA ILE A 30 0.92 -1.63 -4.64
C ILE A 30 2.31 -1.07 -4.91
N VAL A 31 3.32 -1.88 -4.65
CA VAL A 31 4.72 -1.50 -4.88
C VAL A 31 5.39 -2.35 -5.95
N SER A 32 4.67 -3.31 -6.53
CA SER A 32 5.17 -4.04 -7.68
C SER A 32 4.82 -3.29 -8.96
N GLY A 33 5.71 -3.37 -9.95
CA GLY A 33 5.56 -2.65 -11.20
C GLY A 33 4.56 -3.30 -12.14
N SER A 34 4.19 -2.57 -13.18
CA SER A 34 3.16 -3.02 -14.13
C SER A 34 3.53 -4.32 -14.83
N ALA A 35 4.81 -4.48 -15.20
CA ALA A 35 5.26 -5.71 -15.86
C ALA A 35 5.14 -6.92 -14.91
N TYR A 36 5.51 -6.74 -13.66
CA TYR A 36 5.35 -7.79 -12.65
C TYR A 36 3.88 -8.15 -12.49
N ASN A 37 3.04 -7.12 -12.35
CA ASN A 37 1.62 -7.32 -12.10
C ASN A 37 0.89 -7.98 -13.27
N ALA A 38 1.37 -7.74 -14.49
CA ALA A 38 0.81 -8.35 -15.69
C ALA A 38 1.29 -9.79 -15.88
N SER A 39 2.45 -10.14 -15.34
CA SER A 39 3.10 -11.41 -15.57
C SER A 39 2.84 -12.44 -14.48
N ARG A 40 2.41 -12.01 -13.30
CA ARG A 40 2.25 -12.89 -12.15
C ARG A 40 0.83 -12.78 -11.61
N ARG A 41 0.45 -13.78 -10.83
CA ARG A 41 -0.86 -13.80 -10.16
C ARG A 41 -0.87 -13.01 -8.87
N ASP A 42 0.29 -12.61 -8.39
CA ASP A 42 0.44 -11.91 -7.11
C ASP A 42 0.86 -10.46 -7.34
N LEU A 43 0.72 -9.70 -6.29
CA LEU A 43 1.18 -8.30 -6.19
C LEU A 43 2.08 -8.21 -4.99
N VAL A 44 3.04 -7.28 -5.02
CA VAL A 44 3.76 -6.89 -3.82
C VAL A 44 3.12 -5.63 -3.27
N ILE A 45 2.78 -5.65 -2.00
CA ILE A 45 2.08 -4.54 -1.35
C ILE A 45 2.83 -4.09 -0.11
N MET A 46 2.60 -2.84 0.27
CA MET A 46 3.17 -2.22 1.45
C MET A 46 2.02 -1.68 2.31
N ALA A 47 2.14 -1.81 3.62
CA ALA A 47 1.06 -1.47 4.54
C ALA A 47 0.80 0.03 4.59
N ILE A 48 -0.47 0.38 4.75
CA ILE A 48 -0.92 1.73 5.09
C ILE A 48 -1.69 1.62 6.41
N THR A 49 -1.39 2.52 7.34
CA THR A 49 -2.07 2.53 8.63
C THR A 49 -2.57 3.92 8.98
N SER A 50 -3.76 3.98 9.58
CA SER A 50 -4.27 5.22 10.16
C SER A 50 -3.87 5.41 11.61
N GLN A 51 -3.19 4.42 12.20
CA GLN A 51 -2.64 4.56 13.54
C GLN A 51 -1.30 5.27 13.43
N VAL A 52 -1.36 6.59 13.54
CA VAL A 52 -0.17 7.43 13.38
C VAL A 52 0.42 7.70 14.75
N ARG A 53 1.66 7.29 14.94
CA ARG A 53 2.42 7.53 16.16
C ARG A 53 3.54 8.51 15.87
N GLN A 54 3.70 9.47 16.76
CA GLN A 54 4.77 10.45 16.66
C GLN A 54 5.83 10.15 17.71
N PRO A 55 7.12 10.26 17.36
CA PRO A 55 7.63 10.51 16.00
C PRO A 55 7.44 9.28 15.11
N LEU A 56 7.46 9.50 13.80
CA LEU A 56 7.37 8.40 12.84
C LEU A 56 8.62 7.52 12.93
N GLY A 57 8.46 6.23 12.67
CA GLY A 57 9.58 5.32 12.57
C GLY A 57 10.41 5.55 11.32
N TYR A 58 11.56 4.90 11.24
CA TYR A 58 12.42 4.99 10.07
C TYR A 58 11.69 4.45 8.84
N ALA A 59 11.74 5.19 7.76
CA ALA A 59 11.08 4.87 6.49
C ALA A 59 9.54 4.92 6.55
N ASP A 60 8.94 5.31 7.66
CA ASP A 60 7.52 5.67 7.67
C ASP A 60 7.34 6.99 6.92
N ALA A 61 6.23 7.14 6.22
CA ALA A 61 5.95 8.38 5.49
C ALA A 61 4.47 8.70 5.53
N PHE A 62 4.14 9.97 5.78
CA PHE A 62 2.74 10.40 5.71
C PHE A 62 2.21 10.29 4.29
N VAL A 63 0.92 9.94 4.18
CA VAL A 63 0.17 10.09 2.95
C VAL A 63 -0.47 11.47 3.02
N THR A 64 0.17 12.45 2.40
CA THR A 64 -0.28 13.84 2.49
C THR A 64 -1.65 14.03 1.83
N ASP A 65 -1.83 13.44 0.66
CA ASP A 65 -3.07 13.54 -0.10
C ASP A 65 -3.93 12.29 0.10
N TRP A 66 -4.18 11.98 1.35
CA TRP A 66 -4.87 10.73 1.70
C TRP A 66 -6.30 10.68 1.15
N GLN A 67 -6.99 11.81 1.05
CA GLN A 67 -8.34 11.83 0.48
C GLN A 67 -8.32 11.49 -1.00
N ALA A 68 -7.37 12.03 -1.75
CA ALA A 68 -7.21 11.72 -3.16
C ALA A 68 -6.85 10.25 -3.38
N ALA A 69 -6.17 9.64 -2.41
CA ALA A 69 -5.82 8.23 -2.44
C ALA A 69 -6.99 7.31 -2.06
N GLY A 70 -8.14 7.87 -1.75
CA GLY A 70 -9.31 7.08 -1.38
C GLY A 70 -9.33 6.63 0.07
N LEU A 71 -8.43 7.14 0.89
CA LEU A 71 -8.38 6.81 2.31
C LEU A 71 -9.40 7.66 3.08
N ILE A 72 -9.86 7.14 4.21
CA ILE A 72 -10.90 7.82 5.00
C ILE A 72 -10.32 8.59 6.18
N LYS A 73 -9.03 8.44 6.45
CA LYS A 73 -8.35 9.09 7.56
C LYS A 73 -6.93 9.44 7.15
N PRO A 74 -6.31 10.44 7.79
CA PRO A 74 -4.88 10.64 7.67
C PRO A 74 -4.14 9.34 7.96
N SER A 75 -3.18 8.99 7.13
CA SER A 75 -2.53 7.68 7.16
C SER A 75 -1.05 7.81 6.89
N VAL A 76 -0.34 6.72 7.19
CA VAL A 76 1.10 6.60 7.06
C VAL A 76 1.42 5.35 6.27
N LEU A 77 2.38 5.46 5.35
CA LEU A 77 3.00 4.32 4.69
C LEU A 77 3.94 3.67 5.69
N LYS A 78 3.80 2.38 5.91
CA LYS A 78 4.67 1.62 6.81
C LYS A 78 5.50 0.63 6.02
N PRO A 79 6.79 0.47 6.33
CA PRO A 79 7.66 -0.45 5.59
C PRO A 79 7.41 -1.91 5.97
N VAL A 80 6.19 -2.35 5.85
CA VAL A 80 5.79 -3.75 6.02
C VAL A 80 5.32 -4.23 4.65
N PHE A 81 6.07 -5.16 4.06
CA PHE A 81 5.82 -5.64 2.70
C PHE A 81 5.34 -7.07 2.74
N THR A 82 4.46 -7.41 1.83
CA THR A 82 4.06 -8.78 1.62
C THR A 82 3.59 -8.97 0.18
N THR A 83 3.47 -10.21 -0.24
CA THR A 83 2.84 -10.54 -1.51
C THR A 83 1.44 -11.06 -1.23
N ILE A 84 0.54 -10.77 -2.16
CA ILE A 84 -0.85 -11.20 -2.06
C ILE A 84 -1.35 -11.56 -3.45
N GLU A 85 -2.18 -12.59 -3.56
CA GLU A 85 -2.79 -12.92 -4.84
C GLU A 85 -3.73 -11.80 -5.27
N GLN A 86 -3.67 -11.45 -6.56
CA GLN A 86 -4.49 -10.35 -7.10
C GLN A 86 -5.99 -10.57 -6.87
N ARG A 87 -6.43 -11.82 -6.91
CA ARG A 87 -7.85 -12.14 -6.70
C ARG A 87 -8.35 -11.76 -5.30
N LEU A 88 -7.44 -11.55 -4.35
CA LEU A 88 -7.81 -11.18 -2.99
C LEU A 88 -8.00 -9.68 -2.80
N VAL A 89 -7.69 -8.88 -3.80
CA VAL A 89 -7.96 -7.45 -3.77
C VAL A 89 -9.47 -7.25 -3.76
N VAL A 90 -9.97 -6.63 -2.70
CA VAL A 90 -11.40 -6.38 -2.55
C VAL A 90 -11.84 -5.28 -3.52
N ARG A 91 -11.06 -4.20 -3.56
CA ARG A 91 -11.31 -3.10 -4.51
C ARG A 91 -10.11 -2.16 -4.54
N THR A 92 -10.02 -1.40 -5.61
CA THR A 92 -9.07 -0.29 -5.69
C THR A 92 -9.73 0.93 -5.05
N MET A 93 -9.06 1.52 -4.08
CA MET A 93 -9.57 2.68 -3.36
C MET A 93 -9.24 3.98 -4.06
N GLY A 94 -8.06 4.06 -4.68
CA GLY A 94 -7.58 5.24 -5.35
C GLY A 94 -6.13 5.09 -5.73
N LYS A 95 -5.46 6.22 -5.91
CA LYS A 95 -4.04 6.28 -6.27
C LYS A 95 -3.35 7.32 -5.42
N LEU A 96 -2.08 7.09 -5.11
CA LEU A 96 -1.26 8.11 -4.48
C LEU A 96 -1.04 9.27 -5.43
N SER A 97 -1.02 10.49 -4.89
CA SER A 97 -0.64 11.68 -5.64
C SER A 97 0.84 11.61 -6.06
N VAL A 98 1.24 12.48 -6.97
CA VAL A 98 2.64 12.56 -7.41
C VAL A 98 3.58 12.77 -6.22
N GLY A 99 3.21 13.65 -5.28
CA GLY A 99 4.02 13.89 -4.09
C GLY A 99 4.12 12.66 -3.20
N ASP A 100 3.00 11.97 -3.00
CA ASP A 100 2.99 10.76 -2.18
C ASP A 100 3.69 9.59 -2.88
N LEU A 101 3.65 9.52 -4.21
CA LEU A 101 4.45 8.54 -4.94
C LEU A 101 5.94 8.76 -4.72
N ARG A 102 6.37 10.01 -4.66
CA ARG A 102 7.77 10.33 -4.38
C ARG A 102 8.16 9.86 -2.98
N SER A 103 7.29 10.11 -2.00
CA SER A 103 7.49 9.64 -0.63
C SER A 103 7.54 8.10 -0.57
N LEU A 104 6.68 7.44 -1.34
CA LEU A 104 6.67 5.98 -1.41
C LEU A 104 7.99 5.45 -1.96
N ARG A 105 8.47 6.00 -3.05
CA ARG A 105 9.74 5.56 -3.63
C ARG A 105 10.90 5.75 -2.68
N GLN A 106 10.89 6.86 -1.95
CA GLN A 106 11.91 7.12 -0.94
C GLN A 106 11.85 6.11 0.19
N ALA A 107 10.66 5.80 0.68
CA ALA A 107 10.49 4.80 1.74
C ALA A 107 10.98 3.43 1.30
N ILE A 108 10.68 3.03 0.07
CA ILE A 108 11.15 1.75 -0.48
C ILE A 108 12.68 1.75 -0.55
N ALA A 109 13.27 2.82 -1.05
CA ALA A 109 14.72 2.92 -1.17
C ALA A 109 15.40 2.86 0.20
N GLN A 110 14.80 3.47 1.22
CA GLN A 110 15.33 3.45 2.58
C GLN A 110 15.22 2.06 3.23
N THR A 111 14.29 1.24 2.76
CA THR A 111 14.02 -0.07 3.36
C THR A 111 14.71 -1.19 2.61
N ILE A 112 14.62 -1.17 1.28
CA ILE A 112 15.08 -2.27 0.44
C ILE A 112 16.34 -1.87 -0.33
N GLY A 113 16.47 -0.61 -0.65
CA GLY A 113 17.63 -0.11 -1.38
C GLY A 113 17.38 0.15 -2.88
#